data_b52789f400533ae3dc9f901b1d08cb48
#
_entry.id   b52789f400533ae3dc9f901b1d08cb48
#
_cell.length_a   1.000
_cell.length_b   1.000
_cell.length_c   1.000
_cell.angle_alpha   90.00
_cell.angle_beta   90.00
_cell.angle_gamma   90.00
#
_symmetry.space_group_name_H-M   'P 1'
#
loop_
_entity.id
_entity.type
_entity.pdbx_description
1 polymer ?
#
loop_
_entity_poly.entity_id
_entity_poly.type
_entity_poly.pdbx_seq_one_letter_code
_entity_poly.pdbx_strand_id
1 'polypeptide(L)'
;MGVTKTDFMRGMQCAKMLWLDRHKPELKVIPPAVKRRLDQGNEFGDAAMGLFGPYTEVREYYPGTNHPDKEKMAKKTLELLDFGTPVICEAAFMDEDGNYCAVDILRKVGDAYDMYEVKNSPEVKRQFVEDAGFQAYIIRNKIGLNLRKIYIIFNSGLPDSPYEVEEVTEKASYCAQWVADNIGRLGRISAQEEEVNVMLGDQCSYPYRCWYYGYCHSKKRG
;
A
#
# COMPACT_ATOMS: atom_id res chain seq x y z
N MET A 1 13.69 -9.61 6.46
CA MET A 1 13.36 -8.17 6.33
C MET A 1 11.94 -8.07 5.80
N GLY A 2 11.07 -7.34 6.50
CA GLY A 2 9.67 -7.22 6.17
C GLY A 2 9.41 -6.48 4.85
N VAL A 3 8.25 -6.75 4.28
CA VAL A 3 7.78 -6.22 2.98
C VAL A 3 6.63 -5.26 3.24
N THR A 4 6.70 -4.05 2.70
CA THR A 4 5.56 -3.12 2.73
C THR A 4 4.59 -3.41 1.60
N LYS A 5 3.36 -2.87 1.66
CA LYS A 5 2.39 -2.90 0.56
C LYS A 5 3.04 -2.48 -0.78
N THR A 6 3.75 -1.35 -0.77
CA THR A 6 4.44 -0.83 -1.97
C THR A 6 5.54 -1.78 -2.45
N ASP A 7 6.35 -2.33 -1.54
CA ASP A 7 7.40 -3.29 -1.88
C ASP A 7 6.81 -4.55 -2.50
N PHE A 8 5.70 -5.05 -1.95
CA PHE A 8 5.00 -6.22 -2.47
C PHE A 8 4.53 -5.99 -3.92
N MET A 9 3.78 -4.92 -4.15
CA MET A 9 3.25 -4.61 -5.48
C MET A 9 4.36 -4.40 -6.53
N ARG A 10 5.44 -3.74 -6.14
CA ARG A 10 6.60 -3.55 -7.01
C ARG A 10 7.36 -4.84 -7.27
N GLY A 11 7.54 -5.65 -6.25
CA GLY A 11 8.18 -6.95 -6.37
C GLY A 11 7.40 -7.93 -7.24
N MET A 12 6.05 -7.86 -7.21
CA MET A 12 5.18 -8.63 -8.09
C MET A 12 5.22 -8.14 -9.53
N GLN A 13 5.37 -6.85 -9.76
CA GLN A 13 5.62 -6.32 -11.10
C GLN A 13 7.00 -6.73 -11.61
N CYS A 14 8.06 -6.55 -10.80
CA CYS A 14 9.43 -6.89 -11.17
C CYS A 14 10.31 -7.06 -9.92
N ALA A 15 10.82 -8.26 -9.70
CA ALA A 15 11.73 -8.56 -8.59
C ALA A 15 12.96 -7.64 -8.54
N LYS A 16 13.51 -7.28 -9.71
CA LYS A 16 14.63 -6.34 -9.81
C LYS A 16 14.26 -4.93 -9.38
N MET A 17 13.01 -4.48 -9.65
CA MET A 17 12.55 -3.16 -9.20
C MET A 17 12.51 -3.09 -7.68
N LEU A 18 12.00 -4.14 -7.01
CA LEU A 18 11.99 -4.23 -5.55
C LEU A 18 13.42 -4.18 -4.99
N TRP A 19 14.33 -4.95 -5.58
CA TRP A 19 15.74 -4.96 -5.16
C TRP A 19 16.39 -3.58 -5.33
N LEU A 20 16.16 -2.92 -6.48
CA LEU A 20 16.69 -1.57 -6.76
C LEU A 20 16.12 -0.51 -5.81
N ASP A 21 14.85 -0.59 -5.46
CA ASP A 21 14.25 0.32 -4.48
C ASP A 21 14.95 0.26 -3.11
N ARG A 22 15.52 -0.88 -2.77
CA ARG A 22 16.21 -1.09 -1.49
C ARG A 22 17.70 -0.77 -1.55
N HIS A 23 18.37 -1.18 -2.61
CA HIS A 23 19.83 -1.16 -2.68
C HIS A 23 20.41 -0.01 -3.53
N LYS A 24 19.61 0.55 -4.46
CA LYS A 24 20.05 1.61 -5.38
C LYS A 24 18.90 2.63 -5.64
N PRO A 25 18.30 3.19 -4.57
CA PRO A 25 17.17 4.13 -4.71
C PRO A 25 17.54 5.41 -5.49
N GLU A 26 18.82 5.79 -5.51
CA GLU A 26 19.34 6.95 -6.26
C GLU A 26 19.20 6.80 -7.79
N LEU A 27 19.03 5.57 -8.29
CA LEU A 27 18.82 5.30 -9.71
C LEU A 27 17.35 5.46 -10.14
N LYS A 28 16.47 5.75 -9.18
CA LYS A 28 15.04 5.92 -9.41
C LYS A 28 14.75 7.23 -10.13
N VAL A 29 14.05 7.14 -11.26
CA VAL A 29 13.60 8.31 -12.02
C VAL A 29 12.08 8.35 -12.05
N ILE A 30 11.49 9.30 -11.32
CA ILE A 30 10.04 9.53 -11.31
C ILE A 30 9.75 10.72 -12.24
N PRO A 31 9.04 10.51 -13.36
CA PRO A 31 8.70 11.61 -14.25
C PRO A 31 7.84 12.67 -13.53
N PRO A 32 8.02 14.00 -13.83
CA PRO A 32 7.26 15.06 -13.17
C PRO A 32 5.73 14.90 -13.24
N ALA A 33 5.22 14.37 -14.36
CA ALA A 33 3.80 14.09 -14.51
C ALA A 33 3.30 12.98 -13.58
N VAL A 34 4.15 11.97 -13.30
CA VAL A 34 3.84 10.91 -12.33
C VAL A 34 3.85 11.47 -10.92
N LYS A 35 4.85 12.32 -10.58
CA LYS A 35 4.93 12.97 -9.27
C LYS A 35 3.66 13.79 -8.99
N ARG A 36 3.25 14.65 -9.93
CA ARG A 36 1.99 15.43 -9.76
C ARG A 36 0.77 14.54 -9.52
N ARG A 37 0.67 13.40 -10.22
CA ARG A 37 -0.44 12.46 -10.02
C ARG A 37 -0.40 11.78 -8.64
N LEU A 38 0.79 11.49 -8.11
CA LEU A 38 0.95 10.99 -6.74
C LEU A 38 0.52 12.04 -5.71
N ASP A 39 0.95 13.30 -5.90
CA ASP A 39 0.58 14.42 -5.03
C ASP A 39 -0.95 14.63 -5.01
N GLN A 40 -1.60 14.63 -6.20
CA GLN A 40 -3.07 14.68 -6.31
C GLN A 40 -3.76 13.45 -5.68
N GLY A 41 -3.12 12.28 -5.72
CA GLY A 41 -3.61 11.08 -5.03
C GLY A 41 -3.62 11.27 -3.52
N ASN A 42 -2.55 11.83 -2.96
CA ASN A 42 -2.45 12.12 -1.53
C ASN A 42 -3.49 13.16 -1.09
N GLU A 43 -3.65 14.27 -1.83
CA GLU A 43 -4.68 15.29 -1.56
C GLU A 43 -6.08 14.71 -1.55
N PHE A 44 -6.39 13.82 -2.50
CA PHE A 44 -7.68 13.14 -2.58
C PHE A 44 -7.90 12.18 -1.39
N GLY A 45 -6.85 11.47 -0.97
CA GLY A 45 -6.86 10.60 0.21
C GLY A 45 -7.09 11.39 1.51
N ASP A 46 -6.32 12.48 1.71
CA ASP A 46 -6.44 13.34 2.87
C ASP A 46 -7.86 13.93 2.99
N ALA A 47 -8.46 14.36 1.87
CA ALA A 47 -9.83 14.88 1.84
C ALA A 47 -10.89 13.81 2.15
N ALA A 48 -10.62 12.54 1.87
CA ALA A 48 -11.54 11.43 2.15
C ALA A 48 -11.60 11.04 3.63
N MET A 49 -10.60 11.37 4.45
CA MET A 49 -10.53 10.96 5.86
C MET A 49 -11.76 11.37 6.68
N GLY A 50 -12.36 12.52 6.37
CA GLY A 50 -13.55 13.06 7.04
C GLY A 50 -14.90 12.43 6.64
N LEU A 51 -14.94 11.48 5.69
CA LEU A 51 -16.18 10.93 5.13
C LEU A 51 -17.09 10.26 6.17
N PHE A 52 -16.54 9.72 7.23
CA PHE A 52 -17.28 9.01 8.27
C PHE A 52 -17.41 9.80 9.58
N GLY A 53 -17.17 11.12 9.55
CA GLY A 53 -17.22 11.99 10.70
C GLY A 53 -15.87 12.18 11.40
N PRO A 54 -15.85 12.50 12.70
CA PRO A 54 -14.62 12.70 13.46
C PRO A 54 -13.72 11.46 13.42
N TYR A 55 -12.44 11.64 13.21
CA TYR A 55 -11.45 10.58 13.11
C TYR A 55 -10.21 10.88 13.91
N THR A 56 -9.41 9.84 14.17
CA THR A 56 -8.05 9.96 14.70
C THR A 56 -7.08 9.48 13.63
N GLU A 57 -6.14 10.33 13.25
CA GLU A 57 -5.11 10.02 12.29
C GLU A 57 -3.85 9.51 12.97
N VAL A 58 -3.26 8.44 12.44
CA VAL A 58 -1.99 7.88 12.91
C VAL A 58 -0.85 8.45 12.09
N ARG A 59 -0.18 9.46 12.63
CA ARG A 59 1.02 10.09 12.03
C ARG A 59 2.14 10.16 13.06
N GLU A 60 3.13 9.29 12.90
CA GLU A 60 4.33 9.28 13.72
C GLU A 60 5.56 9.32 12.81
N TYR A 61 6.50 10.20 13.14
CA TYR A 61 7.71 10.40 12.35
C TYR A 61 8.96 10.27 13.21
N TYR A 62 10.07 9.86 12.63
CA TYR A 62 11.35 9.94 13.30
C TYR A 62 11.67 11.40 13.63
N PRO A 63 12.21 11.71 14.82
CA PRO A 63 12.48 13.08 15.27
C PRO A 63 13.26 13.90 14.24
N GLY A 64 12.72 15.07 13.86
CA GLY A 64 13.37 16.01 12.92
C GLY A 64 13.34 15.56 11.45
N THR A 65 12.54 14.57 11.10
CA THR A 65 12.43 14.07 9.72
C THR A 65 10.98 13.98 9.26
N ASN A 66 10.79 13.79 7.94
CA ASN A 66 9.50 13.44 7.36
C ASN A 66 9.40 11.92 7.06
N HIS A 67 10.26 11.11 7.69
CA HIS A 67 10.21 9.66 7.52
C HIS A 67 9.27 9.03 8.56
N PRO A 68 8.22 8.30 8.14
CA PRO A 68 7.30 7.65 9.05
C PRO A 68 8.01 6.64 9.97
N ASP A 69 7.74 6.73 11.26
CA ASP A 69 8.14 5.74 12.26
C ASP A 69 7.08 4.62 12.29
N LYS A 70 7.27 3.64 11.44
CA LYS A 70 6.31 2.54 11.21
C LYS A 70 5.99 1.74 12.47
N GLU A 71 6.98 1.53 13.34
CA GLU A 71 6.78 0.80 14.59
C GLU A 71 5.90 1.60 15.55
N LYS A 72 6.16 2.90 15.70
CA LYS A 72 5.31 3.76 16.52
C LYS A 72 3.91 3.90 15.95
N MET A 73 3.78 4.03 14.62
CA MET A 73 2.47 4.06 13.97
C MET A 73 1.68 2.78 14.25
N ALA A 74 2.29 1.60 14.09
CA ALA A 74 1.64 0.32 14.36
C ALA A 74 1.23 0.21 15.84
N LYS A 75 2.10 0.58 16.77
CA LYS A 75 1.79 0.61 18.21
C LYS A 75 0.64 1.55 18.51
N LYS A 76 0.64 2.76 17.93
CA LYS A 76 -0.43 3.75 18.12
C LYS A 76 -1.77 3.24 17.60
N THR A 77 -1.78 2.53 16.47
CA THR A 77 -3.00 1.90 15.96
C THR A 77 -3.57 0.90 16.97
N LEU A 78 -2.74 0.01 17.54
CA LEU A 78 -3.22 -0.97 18.52
C LEU A 78 -3.80 -0.29 19.77
N GLU A 79 -3.17 0.78 20.26
CA GLU A 79 -3.70 1.57 21.40
C GLU A 79 -5.09 2.17 21.06
N LEU A 80 -5.28 2.67 19.84
CA LEU A 80 -6.55 3.24 19.39
C LEU A 80 -7.65 2.16 19.21
N LEU A 81 -7.26 0.97 18.75
CA LEU A 81 -8.17 -0.18 18.66
C LEU A 81 -8.64 -0.63 20.04
N ASP A 82 -7.72 -0.74 21.01
CA ASP A 82 -8.02 -1.11 22.40
C ASP A 82 -8.93 -0.07 23.08
N PHE A 83 -8.73 1.21 22.77
CA PHE A 83 -9.60 2.29 23.22
C PHE A 83 -10.99 2.27 22.55
N GLY A 84 -11.14 1.53 21.46
CA GLY A 84 -12.38 1.44 20.69
C GLY A 84 -12.67 2.64 19.82
N THR A 85 -11.64 3.33 19.33
CA THR A 85 -11.76 4.50 18.45
C THR A 85 -12.63 4.21 17.23
N PRO A 86 -13.68 5.01 16.95
CA PRO A 86 -14.65 4.70 15.89
C PRO A 86 -14.08 4.75 14.48
N VAL A 87 -13.23 5.73 14.19
CA VAL A 87 -12.60 5.92 12.88
C VAL A 87 -11.12 6.24 13.07
N ILE A 88 -10.26 5.40 12.50
CA ILE A 88 -8.81 5.55 12.52
C ILE A 88 -8.35 5.73 11.08
N CYS A 89 -7.68 6.83 10.77
CA CYS A 89 -7.08 7.08 9.46
C CYS A 89 -5.58 6.79 9.52
N GLU A 90 -5.00 6.36 8.39
CA GLU A 90 -3.60 5.88 8.30
C GLU A 90 -3.30 4.77 9.33
N ALA A 91 -4.30 3.91 9.58
CA ALA A 91 -4.20 2.82 10.55
C ALA A 91 -3.10 1.83 10.15
N ALA A 92 -1.98 1.87 10.85
CA ALA A 92 -0.78 1.12 10.52
C ALA A 92 -0.74 -0.24 11.21
N PHE A 93 -0.32 -1.26 10.48
CA PHE A 93 -0.15 -2.62 10.99
C PHE A 93 1.21 -3.18 10.59
N MET A 94 1.85 -3.85 11.53
CA MET A 94 3.12 -4.54 11.32
C MET A 94 3.03 -5.92 11.95
N ASP A 95 3.38 -6.96 11.20
CA ASP A 95 3.44 -8.32 11.72
C ASP A 95 4.83 -8.64 12.33
N GLU A 96 4.96 -9.83 12.91
CA GLU A 96 6.20 -10.30 13.53
C GLU A 96 7.39 -10.44 12.57
N ASP A 97 7.11 -10.61 11.27
CA ASP A 97 8.12 -10.65 10.20
C ASP A 97 8.54 -9.23 9.74
N GLY A 98 7.89 -8.19 10.28
CA GLY A 98 8.10 -6.78 9.91
C GLY A 98 7.40 -6.38 8.61
N ASN A 99 6.45 -7.19 8.11
CA ASN A 99 5.61 -6.79 6.98
C ASN A 99 4.66 -5.68 7.43
N TYR A 100 4.48 -4.66 6.59
CA TYR A 100 3.83 -3.42 6.99
C TYR A 100 2.80 -2.94 5.97
N CYS A 101 1.66 -2.49 6.48
CA CYS A 101 0.70 -1.70 5.73
C CYS A 101 0.15 -0.54 6.58
N ALA A 102 -0.36 0.49 5.92
CA ALA A 102 -1.23 1.51 6.50
C ALA A 102 -2.53 1.54 5.69
N VAL A 103 -3.65 1.58 6.39
CA VAL A 103 -5.01 1.62 5.83
C VAL A 103 -5.47 3.06 5.84
N ASP A 104 -5.93 3.55 4.69
CA ASP A 104 -6.34 4.95 4.57
C ASP A 104 -7.46 5.27 5.60
N ILE A 105 -8.51 4.43 5.70
CA ILE A 105 -9.57 4.60 6.71
C ILE A 105 -9.98 3.23 7.26
N LEU A 106 -9.92 3.07 8.58
CA LEU A 106 -10.41 1.92 9.32
C LEU A 106 -11.57 2.34 10.21
N ARG A 107 -12.77 1.80 9.98
CA ARG A 107 -14.00 2.18 10.69
C ARG A 107 -14.53 1.04 11.54
N LYS A 108 -14.79 1.30 12.82
CA LYS A 108 -15.43 0.34 13.73
C LYS A 108 -16.91 0.16 13.41
N VAL A 109 -17.37 -1.09 13.34
CA VAL A 109 -18.78 -1.45 13.11
C VAL A 109 -19.15 -2.61 14.03
N GLY A 110 -19.79 -2.31 15.15
CA GLY A 110 -20.00 -3.27 16.23
C GLY A 110 -18.67 -3.76 16.80
N ASP A 111 -18.46 -5.08 16.83
CA ASP A 111 -17.21 -5.72 17.29
C ASP A 111 -16.23 -6.03 16.14
N ALA A 112 -16.46 -5.45 14.96
CA ALA A 112 -15.65 -5.64 13.78
C ALA A 112 -15.22 -4.30 13.18
N TYR A 113 -14.39 -4.37 12.12
CA TYR A 113 -13.92 -3.19 11.40
C TYR A 113 -14.19 -3.32 9.90
N ASP A 114 -14.51 -2.21 9.26
CA ASP A 114 -14.51 -2.04 7.82
C ASP A 114 -13.26 -1.28 7.40
N MET A 115 -12.62 -1.74 6.34
CA MET A 115 -11.42 -1.15 5.75
C MET A 115 -11.78 -0.43 4.46
N TYR A 116 -11.25 0.77 4.28
CA TYR A 116 -11.40 1.56 3.06
C TYR A 116 -10.03 1.96 2.55
N GLU A 117 -9.76 1.64 1.30
CA GLU A 117 -8.60 2.09 0.53
C GLU A 117 -9.06 3.20 -0.42
N VAL A 118 -8.37 4.33 -0.45
CA VAL A 118 -8.74 5.52 -1.24
C VAL A 118 -7.89 5.62 -2.49
N LYS A 119 -8.50 5.80 -3.65
CA LYS A 119 -7.80 5.88 -4.94
C LYS A 119 -8.35 7.02 -5.80
N ASN A 120 -7.51 7.98 -6.13
CA ASN A 120 -7.86 9.03 -7.11
C ASN A 120 -7.84 8.45 -8.54
N SER A 121 -8.88 7.74 -8.89
CA SER A 121 -9.09 7.05 -10.17
C SER A 121 -10.57 7.01 -10.49
N PRO A 122 -11.00 7.13 -11.76
CA PRO A 122 -12.41 7.09 -12.14
C PRO A 122 -13.03 5.68 -12.09
N GLU A 123 -12.27 4.68 -11.77
CA GLU A 123 -12.71 3.27 -11.73
C GLU A 123 -11.86 2.45 -10.76
N VAL A 124 -12.42 1.36 -10.25
CA VAL A 124 -11.70 0.37 -9.46
C VAL A 124 -10.89 -0.54 -10.38
N LYS A 125 -9.55 -0.51 -10.23
CA LYS A 125 -8.62 -1.32 -11.01
C LYS A 125 -8.19 -2.55 -10.23
N ARG A 126 -7.82 -3.61 -10.96
CA ARG A 126 -7.34 -4.87 -10.37
C ARG A 126 -6.22 -4.64 -9.34
N GLN A 127 -5.24 -3.80 -9.64
CA GLN A 127 -4.13 -3.51 -8.72
C GLN A 127 -4.56 -2.82 -7.41
N PHE A 128 -5.71 -2.13 -7.39
CA PHE A 128 -6.26 -1.56 -6.16
C PHE A 128 -6.87 -2.64 -5.26
N VAL A 129 -7.49 -3.64 -5.88
CA VAL A 129 -7.99 -4.83 -5.18
C VAL A 129 -6.83 -5.66 -4.63
N GLU A 130 -5.73 -5.80 -5.38
CA GLU A 130 -4.50 -6.46 -4.95
C GLU A 130 -3.84 -5.71 -3.77
N ASP A 131 -3.81 -4.37 -3.80
CA ASP A 131 -3.39 -3.51 -2.69
C ASP A 131 -4.21 -3.79 -1.42
N ALA A 132 -5.54 -3.76 -1.54
CA ALA A 132 -6.46 -4.05 -0.45
C ALA A 132 -6.31 -5.50 0.05
N GLY A 133 -6.04 -6.44 -0.83
CA GLY A 133 -5.78 -7.85 -0.51
C GLY A 133 -4.52 -8.04 0.32
N PHE A 134 -3.44 -7.31 0.04
CA PHE A 134 -2.23 -7.32 0.86
C PHE A 134 -2.53 -6.84 2.28
N GLN A 135 -3.22 -5.72 2.42
CA GLN A 135 -3.60 -5.15 3.71
C GLN A 135 -4.49 -6.13 4.49
N ALA A 136 -5.51 -6.69 3.83
CA ALA A 136 -6.40 -7.68 4.44
C ALA A 136 -5.65 -8.92 4.92
N TYR A 137 -4.64 -9.38 4.17
CA TYR A 137 -3.78 -10.50 4.59
C TYR A 137 -3.04 -10.19 5.90
N ILE A 138 -2.38 -9.02 5.99
CA ILE A 138 -1.68 -8.63 7.21
C ILE A 138 -2.67 -8.50 8.39
N ILE A 139 -3.76 -7.81 8.19
CA ILE A 139 -4.72 -7.49 9.25
C ILE A 139 -5.44 -8.74 9.76
N ARG A 140 -5.98 -9.58 8.89
CA ARG A 140 -6.75 -10.77 9.27
C ARG A 140 -5.87 -11.92 9.73
N ASN A 141 -4.83 -12.24 8.94
CA ASN A 141 -4.09 -13.49 9.11
C ASN A 141 -2.88 -13.34 10.03
N LYS A 142 -2.34 -12.14 10.18
CA LYS A 142 -1.14 -11.90 10.98
C LYS A 142 -1.45 -11.15 12.28
N ILE A 143 -2.37 -10.18 12.24
CA ILE A 143 -2.76 -9.39 13.43
C ILE A 143 -3.98 -10.00 14.12
N GLY A 144 -4.86 -10.68 13.36
CA GLY A 144 -6.07 -11.33 13.89
C GLY A 144 -7.23 -10.35 14.14
N LEU A 145 -7.19 -9.14 13.59
CA LEU A 145 -8.29 -8.19 13.71
C LEU A 145 -9.51 -8.68 12.92
N ASN A 146 -10.70 -8.57 13.53
CA ASN A 146 -11.97 -8.92 12.88
C ASN A 146 -12.31 -7.87 11.81
N LEU A 147 -11.80 -8.08 10.59
CA LEU A 147 -12.06 -7.25 9.42
C LEU A 147 -13.28 -7.78 8.67
N ARG A 148 -14.42 -7.04 8.77
CA ARG A 148 -15.73 -7.45 8.23
C ARG A 148 -15.80 -7.25 6.73
N LYS A 149 -15.63 -6.01 6.27
CA LYS A 149 -15.76 -5.62 4.87
C LYS A 149 -14.57 -4.78 4.39
N ILE A 150 -14.32 -4.85 3.10
CA ILE A 150 -13.24 -4.15 2.42
C ILE A 150 -13.83 -3.36 1.27
N TYR A 151 -13.51 -2.08 1.22
CA TYR A 151 -14.02 -1.14 0.23
C TYR A 151 -12.89 -0.40 -0.46
N ILE A 152 -13.13 0.01 -1.69
CA ILE A 152 -12.34 1.01 -2.38
C ILE A 152 -13.20 2.25 -2.57
N ILE A 153 -12.70 3.39 -2.08
CA ILE A 153 -13.25 4.71 -2.35
C ILE A 153 -12.51 5.25 -3.58
N PHE A 154 -13.24 5.65 -4.61
CA PHE A 154 -12.64 6.13 -5.83
C PHE A 154 -13.30 7.43 -6.32
N ASN A 155 -12.65 8.12 -7.28
CA ASN A 155 -13.09 9.43 -7.74
C ASN A 155 -14.21 9.28 -8.77
N SER A 156 -15.41 9.76 -8.44
CA SER A 156 -16.57 9.76 -9.35
C SER A 156 -16.41 10.68 -10.56
N GLY A 157 -15.50 11.65 -10.49
CA GLY A 157 -15.39 12.75 -11.44
C GLY A 157 -16.43 13.85 -11.28
N LEU A 158 -17.37 13.75 -10.31
CA LEU A 158 -18.41 14.73 -10.04
C LEU A 158 -17.97 15.70 -8.92
N PRO A 159 -17.93 17.02 -9.15
CA PRO A 159 -17.45 17.99 -8.16
C PRO A 159 -18.22 17.96 -6.84
N ASP A 160 -19.55 17.83 -6.91
CA ASP A 160 -20.43 17.87 -5.74
C ASP A 160 -20.53 16.54 -4.99
N SER A 161 -20.03 15.44 -5.58
CA SER A 161 -20.03 14.11 -4.99
C SER A 161 -18.76 13.34 -5.46
N PRO A 162 -17.58 13.76 -5.02
CA PRO A 162 -16.31 13.27 -5.62
C PRO A 162 -16.01 11.82 -5.28
N TYR A 163 -16.70 11.21 -4.34
CA TYR A 163 -16.42 9.87 -3.85
C TYR A 163 -17.49 8.87 -4.22
N GLU A 164 -17.07 7.78 -4.83
CA GLU A 164 -17.84 6.54 -4.98
C GLU A 164 -17.17 5.42 -4.18
N VAL A 165 -17.98 4.41 -3.78
CA VAL A 165 -17.53 3.32 -2.92
C VAL A 165 -17.91 1.98 -3.53
N GLU A 166 -16.93 1.11 -3.77
CA GLU A 166 -17.15 -0.27 -4.22
C GLU A 166 -16.73 -1.25 -3.12
N GLU A 167 -17.60 -2.20 -2.77
CA GLU A 167 -17.24 -3.32 -1.90
C GLU A 167 -16.44 -4.36 -2.69
N VAL A 168 -15.24 -4.67 -2.19
CA VAL A 168 -14.30 -5.61 -2.84
C VAL A 168 -13.91 -6.79 -1.93
N THR A 169 -14.69 -7.05 -0.88
CA THR A 169 -14.37 -8.03 0.18
C THR A 169 -13.98 -9.40 -0.36
N GLU A 170 -14.77 -9.98 -1.25
CA GLU A 170 -14.48 -11.29 -1.84
C GLU A 170 -13.23 -11.24 -2.71
N LYS A 171 -13.16 -10.26 -3.62
CA LYS A 171 -12.02 -10.08 -4.54
C LYS A 171 -10.70 -9.92 -3.77
N ALA A 172 -10.69 -9.06 -2.72
CA ALA A 172 -9.52 -8.84 -1.87
C ALA A 172 -9.16 -10.10 -1.05
N SER A 173 -10.14 -10.86 -0.58
CA SER A 173 -9.92 -12.11 0.15
C SER A 173 -9.28 -13.20 -0.72
N TYR A 174 -9.62 -13.26 -2.00
CA TYR A 174 -8.92 -14.13 -2.97
C TYR A 174 -7.44 -13.78 -3.12
N CYS A 175 -7.09 -12.51 -2.98
CA CYS A 175 -5.69 -12.08 -3.04
C CYS A 175 -4.87 -12.54 -1.82
N ALA A 176 -5.49 -12.91 -0.71
CA ALA A 176 -4.77 -13.29 0.51
C ALA A 176 -3.86 -14.51 0.29
N GLN A 177 -4.32 -15.53 -0.44
CA GLN A 177 -3.48 -16.69 -0.76
C GLN A 177 -2.31 -16.30 -1.66
N TRP A 178 -2.56 -15.49 -2.69
CA TRP A 178 -1.51 -14.96 -3.57
C TRP A 178 -0.45 -14.15 -2.79
N VAL A 179 -0.87 -13.38 -1.78
CA VAL A 179 0.05 -12.67 -0.90
C VAL A 179 0.87 -13.65 -0.06
N ALA A 180 0.22 -14.64 0.58
CA ALA A 180 0.88 -15.67 1.37
C ALA A 180 1.97 -16.42 0.58
N ASP A 181 1.67 -16.78 -0.67
CA ASP A 181 2.58 -17.53 -1.54
C ASP A 181 3.82 -16.72 -1.97
N ASN A 182 3.73 -15.39 -1.97
CA ASN A 182 4.76 -14.53 -2.54
C ASN A 182 5.52 -13.68 -1.52
N ILE A 183 4.94 -13.33 -0.38
CA ILE A 183 5.51 -12.35 0.57
C ILE A 183 6.90 -12.79 1.07
N GLY A 184 7.07 -14.05 1.43
CA GLY A 184 8.35 -14.60 1.89
C GLY A 184 9.43 -14.59 0.80
N ARG A 185 9.06 -14.88 -0.46
CA ARG A 185 9.97 -14.78 -1.60
C ARG A 185 10.44 -13.33 -1.80
N LEU A 186 9.52 -12.37 -1.75
CA LEU A 186 9.85 -10.96 -1.91
C LEU A 186 10.71 -10.43 -0.76
N GLY A 187 10.46 -10.89 0.47
CA GLY A 187 11.33 -10.58 1.61
C GLY A 187 12.77 -11.03 1.40
N ARG A 188 12.99 -12.23 0.86
CA ARG A 188 14.34 -12.73 0.50
C ARG A 188 14.98 -11.90 -0.60
N ILE A 189 14.25 -11.58 -1.66
CA ILE A 189 14.72 -10.72 -2.76
C ILE A 189 15.14 -9.34 -2.25
N SER A 190 14.34 -8.74 -1.39
CA SER A 190 14.64 -7.44 -0.80
C SER A 190 15.90 -7.44 0.09
N ALA A 191 16.21 -8.57 0.71
CA ALA A 191 17.33 -8.70 1.65
C ALA A 191 18.65 -9.18 1.00
N GLN A 192 18.62 -9.79 -0.18
CA GLN A 192 19.83 -10.32 -0.81
C GLN A 192 20.78 -9.20 -1.28
N GLU A 193 22.08 -9.43 -1.18
CA GLU A 193 23.11 -8.45 -1.58
C GLU A 193 23.27 -8.37 -3.11
N GLU A 194 23.18 -9.51 -3.79
CA GLU A 194 23.40 -9.58 -5.23
C GLU A 194 22.20 -9.00 -6.02
N GLU A 195 22.53 -8.22 -7.06
CA GLU A 195 21.53 -7.64 -7.95
C GLU A 195 20.73 -8.72 -8.68
N VAL A 196 19.41 -8.66 -8.54
CA VAL A 196 18.49 -9.59 -9.20
C VAL A 196 18.55 -9.45 -10.71
N ASN A 197 18.80 -10.55 -11.41
CA ASN A 197 18.75 -10.57 -12.87
C ASN A 197 17.33 -10.89 -13.35
N VAL A 198 16.72 -9.97 -14.08
CA VAL A 198 15.39 -10.11 -14.70
C VAL A 198 15.49 -9.67 -16.15
N MET A 199 15.01 -10.50 -17.07
CA MET A 199 14.94 -10.13 -18.49
C MET A 199 13.95 -8.96 -18.68
N LEU A 200 14.28 -8.07 -19.61
CA LEU A 200 13.38 -6.98 -20.00
C LEU A 200 12.16 -7.55 -20.75
N GLY A 201 10.99 -7.02 -20.44
CA GLY A 201 9.71 -7.46 -21.00
C GLY A 201 8.59 -6.50 -20.64
N ASP A 202 7.35 -6.96 -20.77
CA ASP A 202 6.14 -6.16 -20.54
C ASP A 202 6.06 -5.57 -19.14
N GLN A 203 6.61 -6.26 -18.13
CA GLN A 203 6.71 -5.78 -16.74
C GLN A 203 7.48 -4.45 -16.61
N CYS A 204 8.28 -4.07 -17.60
CA CYS A 204 8.96 -2.77 -17.60
C CYS A 204 8.01 -1.59 -17.85
N SER A 205 6.81 -1.86 -18.39
CA SER A 205 5.82 -0.85 -18.79
C SER A 205 4.43 -1.08 -18.21
N TYR A 206 4.11 -2.30 -17.76
CA TYR A 206 2.80 -2.69 -17.24
C TYR A 206 2.92 -3.28 -15.82
N PRO A 207 2.01 -2.96 -14.89
CA PRO A 207 0.86 -2.04 -15.00
C PRO A 207 1.27 -0.55 -15.02
N TYR A 208 2.49 -0.25 -14.61
CA TYR A 208 3.07 1.09 -14.64
C TYR A 208 4.47 1.06 -15.23
N ARG A 209 4.86 2.14 -15.92
CA ARG A 209 6.25 2.26 -16.38
C ARG A 209 7.20 2.23 -15.19
N CYS A 210 8.15 1.29 -15.21
CA CYS A 210 9.15 1.10 -14.17
C CYS A 210 10.03 2.35 -14.02
N TRP A 211 10.23 2.80 -12.80
CA TRP A 211 11.06 3.98 -12.52
C TRP A 211 12.57 3.74 -12.71
N TYR A 212 12.96 2.48 -12.91
CA TYR A 212 14.33 2.06 -13.27
C TYR A 212 14.49 1.68 -14.74
N TYR A 213 13.50 2.04 -15.57
CA TYR A 213 13.50 1.71 -17.01
C TYR A 213 14.80 2.13 -17.68
N GLY A 214 15.26 3.38 -17.48
CA GLY A 214 16.50 3.91 -18.04
C GLY A 214 17.72 3.10 -17.64
N TYR A 215 17.87 2.79 -16.37
CA TYR A 215 18.98 1.97 -15.84
C TYR A 215 19.03 0.58 -16.47
N CYS A 216 17.91 -0.12 -16.50
CA CYS A 216 17.87 -1.48 -17.04
C CYS A 216 18.11 -1.54 -18.55
N HIS A 217 17.62 -0.54 -19.30
CA HIS A 217 17.76 -0.50 -20.77
C HIS A 217 19.12 0.05 -21.23
N SER A 218 19.83 0.84 -20.43
CA SER A 218 21.19 1.29 -20.76
C SER A 218 22.23 0.18 -20.65
N LYS A 219 22.09 -0.75 -19.73
CA LYS A 219 22.96 -1.91 -19.56
C LYS A 219 22.95 -2.91 -20.73
N LYS A 220 21.94 -2.86 -21.62
CA LYS A 220 21.89 -3.73 -22.81
C LYS A 220 22.68 -3.19 -24.02
N ARG A 221 23.26 -1.97 -23.94
CA ARG A 221 24.00 -1.34 -25.04
C ARG A 221 25.51 -1.46 -24.90
N GLY A 222 26.00 -2.17 -23.92
CA GLY A 222 27.38 -2.58 -23.70
C GLY A 222 27.50 -4.10 -23.64
#